data_35c4d3fee151bb28e850ae4e8d90831f
#
_entry.id   35c4d3fee151bb28e850ae4e8d90831f
#
_cell.length_a   1.000
_cell.length_b   1.000
_cell.length_c   1.000
_cell.angle_alpha   90.00
_cell.angle_beta   90.00
_cell.angle_gamma   90.00
#
_symmetry.space_group_name_H-M   'P 1'
#
loop_
_entity.id
_entity.type
_entity.pdbx_description
1 polymer ?
#
loop_
_entity_poly.entity_id
_entity_poly.type
_entity_poly.pdbx_seq_one_letter_code
_entity_poly.pdbx_strand_id
1 'polypeptide(L)' 'MKKYLIVIEKTKTGFSAYSPDIAGCIATGRTKKEVEQNMYEAIQFHLEGLAKENMKLPINKTESEVLVFA' A
#
# COMPACT_ATOMS: atom_id res chain seq x y z
N MET A 1 -10.49 5.23 12.49
CA MET A 1 -9.72 5.54 11.28
C MET A 1 -8.82 4.37 10.91
N LYS A 2 -8.85 3.97 9.65
CA LYS A 2 -8.00 2.85 9.20
C LYS A 2 -6.69 3.39 8.68
N LYS A 3 -5.60 2.71 9.02
CA LYS A 3 -4.25 3.07 8.58
C LYS A 3 -3.58 1.82 8.04
N TYR A 4 -2.92 1.96 6.89
CA TYR A 4 -2.16 0.85 6.32
C TYR A 4 -0.82 1.36 5.85
N LEU A 5 0.22 0.62 6.22
CA LEU A 5 1.57 0.92 5.77
C LEU A 5 1.71 0.54 4.31
N ILE A 6 2.33 1.41 3.54
CA ILE A 6 2.72 1.04 2.18
C ILE A 6 4.23 1.14 2.06
N VAL A 7 4.80 0.26 1.25
CA VAL A 7 6.24 0.26 0.95
C VAL A 7 6.39 0.71 -0.49
N ILE A 8 7.22 1.74 -0.70
CA ILE A 8 7.47 2.31 -2.02
C ILE A 8 8.89 1.98 -2.43
N GLU A 9 9.03 1.39 -3.60
CA GLU A 9 10.35 1.01 -4.12
C GLU A 9 10.57 1.66 -5.48
N LYS A 10 11.79 2.12 -5.71
CA LYS A 10 12.14 2.71 -6.98
C LYS A 10 12.41 1.60 -8.00
N THR A 11 11.89 1.78 -9.21
CA THR A 11 12.08 0.85 -10.31
C THR A 11 12.86 1.55 -11.42
N LYS A 12 13.13 0.83 -12.50
CA LYS A 12 13.85 1.41 -13.64
C LYS A 12 13.08 2.57 -14.28
N THR A 13 11.76 2.50 -14.29
CA THR A 13 10.96 3.49 -15.01
C THR A 13 10.08 4.34 -14.10
N GLY A 14 10.17 4.14 -12.78
CA GLY A 14 9.36 4.90 -11.86
C GLY A 14 9.37 4.28 -10.48
N PHE A 15 8.18 3.98 -9.96
CA PHE A 15 8.01 3.47 -8.60
C PHE A 15 6.98 2.36 -8.57
N SER A 16 7.14 1.44 -7.63
CA SER A 16 6.10 0.47 -7.31
C SER A 16 5.81 0.54 -5.82
N ALA A 17 4.63 0.09 -5.43
CA ALA A 17 4.23 0.10 -4.02
C ALA A 17 3.37 -1.11 -3.72
N TYR A 18 3.43 -1.54 -2.47
CA TYR A 18 2.57 -2.60 -1.96
C TYR A 18 2.28 -2.35 -0.50
N SER A 19 1.28 -3.03 0.03
CA SER A 19 0.97 -2.95 1.45
C SER A 19 1.20 -4.32 2.08
N PRO A 20 2.11 -4.42 3.07
CA PRO A 20 2.40 -5.72 3.68
C PRO A 20 1.19 -6.39 4.33
N ASP A 21 0.25 -5.60 4.82
CA ASP A 21 -0.92 -6.16 5.51
C ASP A 21 -2.12 -6.38 4.62
N ILE A 22 -2.03 -6.04 3.34
CA ILE A 22 -3.12 -6.24 2.39
C ILE A 22 -2.58 -7.05 1.21
N ALA A 23 -2.85 -8.35 1.23
CA ALA A 23 -2.33 -9.26 0.22
C ALA A 23 -2.85 -8.88 -1.18
N GLY A 24 -1.96 -8.90 -2.16
CA GLY A 24 -2.32 -8.67 -3.55
C GLY A 24 -2.59 -7.23 -3.92
N CYS A 25 -2.39 -6.28 -3.01
CA CYS A 25 -2.65 -4.87 -3.29
C CYS A 25 -1.32 -4.19 -3.67
N ILE A 26 -1.13 -3.93 -4.96
CA ILE A 26 0.08 -3.30 -5.47
C ILE A 26 -0.30 -2.21 -6.48
N ALA A 27 0.62 -1.28 -6.69
CA ALA A 27 0.43 -0.22 -7.66
C ALA A 27 1.78 0.23 -8.20
N THR A 28 1.76 0.90 -9.35
CA THR A 28 2.96 1.50 -9.93
C THR A 28 2.65 2.94 -10.32
N GLY A 29 3.70 3.71 -10.55
CA GLY A 29 3.56 5.09 -10.98
C GLY A 29 4.90 5.60 -11.48
N ARG A 30 4.88 6.68 -12.24
CA ARG A 30 6.10 7.28 -12.77
C ARG A 30 6.78 8.16 -11.74
N THR A 31 6.00 8.72 -10.82
CA THR A 31 6.52 9.56 -9.75
C THR A 31 6.08 8.98 -8.42
N LYS A 32 6.75 9.42 -7.35
CA LYS A 32 6.39 8.99 -6.02
C LYS A 32 4.95 9.41 -5.69
N LYS A 33 4.58 10.63 -6.05
CA LYS A 33 3.24 11.14 -5.80
C LYS A 33 2.18 10.32 -6.54
N GLU A 34 2.48 9.96 -7.79
CA GLU A 34 1.57 9.16 -8.58
C GLU A 34 1.37 7.77 -8.00
N VAL A 35 2.46 7.10 -7.58
CA VAL A 35 2.32 5.77 -7.01
C VAL A 35 1.58 5.81 -5.68
N GLU A 36 1.77 6.87 -4.89
CA GLU A 36 1.02 7.05 -3.65
C GLU A 36 -0.47 7.16 -3.92
N GLN A 37 -0.85 7.97 -4.91
CA GLN A 37 -2.25 8.14 -5.26
C GLN A 37 -2.85 6.84 -5.79
N ASN A 38 -2.12 6.16 -6.67
CA ASN A 38 -2.58 4.90 -7.23
C ASN A 38 -2.74 3.84 -6.16
N MET A 39 -1.83 3.84 -5.18
CA MET A 39 -1.91 2.88 -4.08
C MET A 39 -3.09 3.17 -3.15
N TYR A 40 -3.34 4.45 -2.90
CA TYR A 40 -4.48 4.86 -2.10
C TYR A 40 -5.79 4.36 -2.73
N GLU A 41 -5.92 4.56 -4.03
CA GLU A 41 -7.12 4.10 -4.75
C GLU A 41 -7.24 2.59 -4.77
N ALA A 42 -6.11 1.90 -4.93
CA ALA A 42 -6.12 0.44 -4.94
C ALA A 42 -6.56 -0.13 -3.58
N ILE A 43 -6.06 0.45 -2.51
CA ILE A 43 -6.45 0.02 -1.16
C ILE A 43 -7.93 0.31 -0.92
N GLN A 44 -8.37 1.51 -1.28
CA GLN A 44 -9.76 1.89 -1.08
C GLN A 44 -10.70 0.94 -1.82
N PHE A 45 -10.38 0.63 -3.06
CA PHE A 45 -11.17 -0.29 -3.87
C PHE A 45 -11.21 -1.69 -3.25
N HIS A 46 -10.06 -2.15 -2.78
CA HIS A 46 -9.94 -3.47 -2.15
C HIS A 46 -10.79 -3.56 -0.87
N LEU A 47 -10.70 -2.54 -0.02
CA LEU A 47 -11.47 -2.51 1.22
C LEU A 47 -12.97 -2.45 0.96
N GLU A 48 -13.39 -1.69 -0.04
CA GLU A 48 -14.80 -1.63 -0.42
C GLU A 48 -15.31 -2.98 -0.88
N GLY A 49 -14.49 -3.71 -1.64
CA GLY A 49 -14.85 -5.04 -2.09
C GLY A 49 -15.04 -6.00 -0.93
N LEU A 50 -14.13 -5.96 0.05
CA LEU A 50 -14.23 -6.80 1.23
C LEU A 50 -15.48 -6.48 2.04
N ALA A 51 -15.77 -5.18 2.20
CA ALA A 51 -16.94 -4.77 2.96
C ALA A 51 -18.24 -5.25 2.31
N LYS A 52 -18.33 -5.20 0.99
CA LYS A 52 -19.50 -5.67 0.26
C LYS A 52 -19.73 -7.17 0.45
N GLU A 53 -18.66 -7.93 0.61
CA GLU A 53 -18.74 -9.38 0.79
C GLU A 53 -18.85 -9.77 2.25
N ASN A 54 -18.99 -8.79 3.15
CA ASN A 54 -19.03 -9.02 4.60
C ASN A 54 -17.78 -9.76 5.11
N MET A 55 -16.65 -9.54 4.46
CA MET A 55 -15.39 -10.15 4.86
C MET A 55 -14.67 -9.23 5.83
N LYS A 56 -13.85 -9.82 6.68
CA LYS A 56 -13.06 -9.04 7.64
C LYS A 56 -12.04 -8.17 6.90
N LEU A 57 -11.91 -6.93 7.35
CA LEU A 57 -10.90 -6.03 6.81
C LEU A 57 -9.54 -6.38 7.39
N PRO A 58 -8.46 -6.20 6.62
CA PRO A 58 -7.12 -6.46 7.13
C PRO A 58 -6.80 -5.59 8.33
N ILE A 59 -5.95 -6.11 9.22
CA ILE A 59 -5.49 -5.38 10.39
C ILE A 59 -4.10 -4.82 10.10
N ASN A 60 -3.91 -3.54 10.38
CA ASN A 60 -2.60 -2.91 10.23
C ASN A 60 -1.71 -3.32 11.39
N LYS A 61 -0.80 -4.24 11.15
CA LYS A 61 0.09 -4.78 12.17
C LYS A 61 1.58 -4.61 11.84
N THR A 62 1.89 -4.14 10.64
CA THR A 62 3.27 -3.96 10.20
C THR A 62 3.73 -2.56 10.52
N GLU A 63 4.92 -2.46 11.08
CA GLU A 63 5.58 -1.18 11.34
C GLU A 63 6.86 -1.12 10.51
N SER A 64 7.34 0.08 10.28
CA SER A 64 8.59 0.26 9.54
C SER A 64 9.49 1.20 10.32
N GLU A 65 10.77 1.04 10.08
CA GLU A 65 11.78 1.81 10.80
C GLU A 65 12.99 1.98 9.90
N VAL A 66 13.64 3.15 9.99
CA VAL A 66 14.88 3.40 9.25
C VAL A 66 16.04 3.33 10.22
N LEU A 67 16.98 2.42 9.94
CA LEU A 67 18.20 2.32 10.74
C LEU A 67 19.31 3.06 10.02
N VAL A 68 20.10 3.83 10.77
CA VAL A 68 21.20 4.61 10.20
C VAL A 68 22.52 3.94 10.54
N PHE A 69 23.31 3.73 9.51
CA PHE A 69 24.62 3.11 9.67
C PHE A 69 25.72 4.11 9.35
N ALA A 70 26.81 4.03 10.09
CA ALA A 70 27.97 4.90 9.85
C ALA A 70 28.78 4.42 8.64
#